data_32509a213277f2ac5979f49752f4e856
#
_entry.id   32509a213277f2ac5979f49752f4e856
#
_cell.length_a   1.000
_cell.length_b   1.000
_cell.length_c   1.000
_cell.angle_alpha   90.00
_cell.angle_beta   90.00
_cell.angle_gamma   90.00
#
_symmetry.space_group_name_H-M   'P 1'
#
loop_
_entity.id
_entity.type
_entity.pdbx_description
1 polymer ?
#
loop_
_entity_poly.entity_id
_entity_poly.type
_entity_poly.pdbx_seq_one_letter_code
_entity_poly.pdbx_strand_id
1 'polypeptide(L)'
;MATVLITGTSKGIGLHTALAFARAGHKVLATMRNPARAQELAERASAEKLPILISAMDVDSDHSVRDGMTTIEKEHGAIDILVNNAGVEASGSIEELPLETFRSVMETNYFGALRCMKAILPQMRQRRSGCIINISSVAGKISSAPLSPYMASKWALEAVSEALAGEMKTFNVRVAIVEPGIIDTSMARRIEDPGAVSPYRQKTRFSHLFVASLKNPVSPSVVAEKILEIAEGDIWTLRHPVGPDAAPFLQWRAQFTDEEWVNLNAGDDDAWYARVERDFGLDTRPKSTAA
;
A
#
# COMPACT_ATOMS: atom_id res chain seq x y z
N MET A 1 5.65 -19.61 -15.51
CA MET A 1 5.69 -18.22 -16.02
C MET A 1 4.26 -17.70 -16.06
N ALA A 2 3.95 -16.62 -15.38
CA ALA A 2 2.62 -15.99 -15.31
C ALA A 2 2.67 -14.58 -15.91
N THR A 3 1.51 -14.07 -16.37
CA THR A 3 1.32 -12.67 -16.76
C THR A 3 0.84 -11.88 -15.55
N VAL A 4 1.62 -10.89 -15.13
CA VAL A 4 1.40 -10.11 -13.91
C VAL A 4 1.12 -8.66 -14.24
N LEU A 5 -0.04 -8.16 -13.83
CA LEU A 5 -0.38 -6.74 -13.92
C LEU A 5 -0.16 -6.06 -12.57
N ILE A 6 0.63 -4.99 -12.56
CA ILE A 6 0.95 -4.23 -11.36
C ILE A 6 0.59 -2.76 -11.58
N THR A 7 -0.21 -2.17 -10.68
CA THR A 7 -0.56 -0.75 -10.76
C THR A 7 0.38 0.11 -9.91
N GLY A 8 0.67 1.36 -10.36
CA GLY A 8 1.47 2.31 -9.59
C GLY A 8 2.96 1.97 -9.50
N THR A 9 3.57 1.57 -10.61
CA THR A 9 4.95 1.03 -10.68
C THR A 9 6.05 2.07 -10.88
N SER A 10 5.75 3.36 -10.86
CA SER A 10 6.75 4.41 -11.14
C SER A 10 7.83 4.55 -10.06
N LYS A 11 7.59 4.06 -8.84
CA LYS A 11 8.50 4.14 -7.70
C LYS A 11 8.07 3.23 -6.54
N GLY A 12 8.90 3.17 -5.50
CA GLY A 12 8.57 2.49 -4.23
C GLY A 12 8.22 1.02 -4.39
N ILE A 13 7.21 0.56 -3.64
CA ILE A 13 6.81 -0.87 -3.61
C ILE A 13 6.49 -1.39 -5.01
N GLY A 14 5.72 -0.67 -5.81
CA GLY A 14 5.33 -1.10 -7.15
C GLY A 14 6.49 -1.30 -8.10
N LEU A 15 7.48 -0.40 -8.07
CA LEU A 15 8.72 -0.54 -8.86
C LEU A 15 9.48 -1.80 -8.45
N HIS A 16 9.71 -2.00 -7.16
CA HIS A 16 10.42 -3.16 -6.64
C HIS A 16 9.67 -4.46 -6.92
N THR A 17 8.34 -4.45 -6.83
CA THR A 17 7.48 -5.58 -7.20
C THR A 17 7.63 -5.95 -8.68
N ALA A 18 7.59 -4.95 -9.57
CA ALA A 18 7.79 -5.20 -11.00
C ALA A 18 9.13 -5.87 -11.30
N LEU A 19 10.20 -5.39 -10.67
CA LEU A 19 11.53 -5.99 -10.80
C LEU A 19 11.59 -7.41 -10.22
N ALA A 20 11.00 -7.64 -9.04
CA ALA A 20 11.01 -8.96 -8.39
C ALA A 20 10.34 -10.02 -9.27
N PHE A 21 9.13 -9.74 -9.76
CA PHE A 21 8.42 -10.65 -10.66
C PHE A 21 9.18 -10.91 -11.97
N ALA A 22 9.75 -9.87 -12.57
CA ALA A 22 10.47 -10.01 -13.81
C ALA A 22 11.76 -10.84 -13.66
N ARG A 23 12.49 -10.67 -12.54
CA ARG A 23 13.67 -11.50 -12.19
C ARG A 23 13.30 -12.96 -11.94
N ALA A 24 12.10 -13.22 -11.41
CA ALA A 24 11.56 -14.57 -11.25
C ALA A 24 11.04 -15.19 -12.58
N GLY A 25 11.19 -14.48 -13.71
CA GLY A 25 10.84 -14.97 -15.03
C GLY A 25 9.37 -14.81 -15.42
N HIS A 26 8.61 -13.99 -14.70
CA HIS A 26 7.24 -13.65 -15.08
C HIS A 26 7.22 -12.52 -16.12
N LYS A 27 6.16 -12.49 -16.94
CA LYS A 27 5.86 -11.38 -17.83
C LYS A 27 5.16 -10.29 -17.04
N VAL A 28 5.80 -9.12 -16.92
CA VAL A 28 5.30 -8.02 -16.10
C VAL A 28 4.71 -6.91 -16.95
N LEU A 29 3.46 -6.55 -16.64
CA LEU A 29 2.75 -5.40 -17.17
C LEU A 29 2.73 -4.31 -16.10
N ALA A 30 3.69 -3.42 -16.17
CA ALA A 30 3.91 -2.35 -15.21
C ALA A 30 3.12 -1.11 -15.62
N THR A 31 2.07 -0.76 -14.85
CA THR A 31 1.20 0.37 -15.22
C THR A 31 1.33 1.55 -14.27
N MET A 32 1.16 2.75 -14.83
CA MET A 32 1.18 4.02 -14.11
C MET A 32 0.48 5.11 -14.91
N ARG A 33 0.04 6.20 -14.26
CA ARG A 33 -0.62 7.33 -14.94
C ARG A 33 0.23 7.99 -16.02
N ASN A 34 1.51 8.17 -15.74
CA ASN A 34 2.45 8.83 -16.64
C ASN A 34 3.72 7.99 -16.84
N PRO A 35 3.85 7.27 -17.97
CA PRO A 35 5.03 6.47 -18.29
C PRO A 35 6.35 7.27 -18.37
N ALA A 36 6.30 8.59 -18.59
CA ALA A 36 7.50 9.42 -18.54
C ALA A 36 8.16 9.45 -17.14
N ARG A 37 7.46 9.01 -16.10
CA ARG A 37 8.00 8.85 -14.73
C ARG A 37 8.57 7.46 -14.47
N ALA A 38 8.67 6.62 -15.48
CA ALA A 38 9.18 5.25 -15.36
C ALA A 38 10.68 5.13 -15.57
N GLN A 39 11.42 6.24 -15.60
CA GLN A 39 12.85 6.23 -15.97
C GLN A 39 13.65 5.21 -15.16
N GLU A 40 13.55 5.22 -13.84
CA GLU A 40 14.27 4.26 -13.00
C GLU A 40 13.89 2.80 -13.31
N LEU A 41 12.59 2.52 -13.48
CA LEU A 41 12.13 1.17 -13.82
C LEU A 41 12.65 0.74 -15.21
N ALA A 42 12.56 1.64 -16.19
CA ALA A 42 13.00 1.35 -17.56
C ALA A 42 14.51 1.11 -17.64
N GLU A 43 15.31 1.92 -16.96
CA GLU A 43 16.77 1.77 -16.90
C GLU A 43 17.18 0.43 -16.27
N ARG A 44 16.57 0.09 -15.11
CA ARG A 44 16.85 -1.17 -14.41
C ARG A 44 16.38 -2.39 -15.22
N ALA A 45 15.19 -2.31 -15.81
CA ALA A 45 14.68 -3.39 -16.67
C ALA A 45 15.58 -3.61 -17.89
N SER A 46 16.05 -2.53 -18.53
CA SER A 46 16.96 -2.61 -19.68
C SER A 46 18.33 -3.19 -19.30
N ALA A 47 18.92 -2.70 -18.20
CA ALA A 47 20.22 -3.16 -17.72
C ALA A 47 20.24 -4.66 -17.40
N GLU A 48 19.15 -5.18 -16.84
CA GLU A 48 19.00 -6.58 -16.47
C GLU A 48 18.29 -7.43 -17.55
N LYS A 49 17.90 -6.83 -18.69
CA LYS A 49 17.14 -7.47 -19.78
C LYS A 49 15.86 -8.16 -19.30
N LEU A 50 15.13 -7.50 -18.42
CA LEU A 50 13.92 -8.05 -17.79
C LEU A 50 12.68 -7.90 -18.69
N PRO A 51 11.74 -8.87 -18.70
CA PRO A 51 10.52 -8.84 -19.50
C PRO A 51 9.45 -7.93 -18.89
N ILE A 52 9.72 -6.64 -18.78
CA ILE A 52 8.79 -5.62 -18.23
C ILE A 52 8.26 -4.75 -19.36
N LEU A 53 6.94 -4.71 -19.48
CA LEU A 53 6.21 -3.82 -20.38
C LEU A 53 5.61 -2.66 -19.58
N ILE A 54 5.99 -1.45 -19.92
CA ILE A 54 5.53 -0.24 -19.23
C ILE A 54 4.42 0.39 -20.06
N SER A 55 3.25 0.63 -19.45
CA SER A 55 2.11 1.25 -20.13
C SER A 55 1.37 2.25 -19.26
N ALA A 56 0.64 3.17 -19.93
CA ALA A 56 -0.22 4.12 -19.24
C ALA A 56 -1.51 3.44 -18.76
N MET A 57 -1.85 3.61 -17.49
CA MET A 57 -3.15 3.29 -16.94
C MET A 57 -3.40 4.15 -15.70
N ASP A 58 -4.45 4.95 -15.73
CA ASP A 58 -4.89 5.74 -14.59
C ASP A 58 -6.03 5.00 -13.88
N VAL A 59 -5.77 4.56 -12.66
CA VAL A 59 -6.75 3.82 -11.86
C VAL A 59 -7.92 4.69 -11.40
N ASP A 60 -7.77 6.03 -11.45
CA ASP A 60 -8.84 6.97 -11.11
C ASP A 60 -9.85 7.18 -12.25
N SER A 61 -9.60 6.56 -13.43
CA SER A 61 -10.44 6.69 -14.62
C SER A 61 -11.02 5.34 -15.06
N ASP A 62 -12.35 5.23 -15.07
CA ASP A 62 -13.07 4.04 -15.57
C ASP A 62 -12.70 3.71 -17.03
N HIS A 63 -12.54 4.74 -17.86
CA HIS A 63 -12.18 4.59 -19.28
C HIS A 63 -10.74 4.06 -19.39
N SER A 64 -9.79 4.67 -18.67
CA SER A 64 -8.38 4.27 -18.71
C SER A 64 -8.17 2.83 -18.26
N VAL A 65 -8.85 2.41 -17.19
CA VAL A 65 -8.76 1.02 -16.70
C VAL A 65 -9.39 0.05 -17.70
N ARG A 66 -10.60 0.34 -18.18
CA ARG A 66 -11.27 -0.53 -19.16
C ARG A 66 -10.45 -0.72 -20.44
N ASP A 67 -9.99 0.38 -21.03
CA ASP A 67 -9.25 0.34 -22.28
C ASP A 67 -7.86 -0.27 -22.10
N GLY A 68 -7.18 0.07 -21.00
CA GLY A 68 -5.89 -0.51 -20.64
C GLY A 68 -6.00 -2.04 -20.47
N MET A 69 -6.98 -2.52 -19.72
CA MET A 69 -7.21 -3.96 -19.52
C MET A 69 -7.53 -4.66 -20.84
N THR A 70 -8.42 -4.09 -21.65
CA THR A 70 -8.79 -4.66 -22.97
C THR A 70 -7.58 -4.77 -23.90
N THR A 71 -6.74 -3.74 -23.94
CA THR A 71 -5.53 -3.73 -24.76
C THR A 71 -4.54 -4.79 -24.27
N ILE A 72 -4.31 -4.86 -22.96
CA ILE A 72 -3.42 -5.83 -22.34
C ILE A 72 -3.88 -7.26 -22.64
N GLU A 73 -5.16 -7.55 -22.49
CA GLU A 73 -5.70 -8.88 -22.77
C GLU A 73 -5.56 -9.28 -24.24
N LYS A 74 -5.80 -8.35 -25.15
CA LYS A 74 -5.68 -8.58 -26.57
C LYS A 74 -4.23 -8.85 -27.00
N GLU A 75 -3.28 -8.11 -26.46
CA GLU A 75 -1.88 -8.16 -26.90
C GLU A 75 -1.05 -9.17 -26.12
N HIS A 76 -1.41 -9.44 -24.88
CA HIS A 76 -0.57 -10.20 -23.96
C HIS A 76 -1.26 -11.43 -23.37
N GLY A 77 -2.54 -11.62 -23.69
CA GLY A 77 -3.33 -12.73 -23.19
C GLY A 77 -3.87 -12.47 -21.77
N ALA A 78 -4.33 -13.52 -21.16
CA ALA A 78 -4.96 -13.46 -19.85
C ALA A 78 -3.98 -13.03 -18.73
N ILE A 79 -4.45 -12.19 -17.83
CA ILE A 79 -3.70 -11.77 -16.65
C ILE A 79 -3.90 -12.82 -15.55
N ASP A 80 -2.82 -13.42 -15.07
CA ASP A 80 -2.85 -14.45 -14.04
C ASP A 80 -2.81 -13.85 -12.64
N ILE A 81 -2.07 -12.74 -12.48
CA ILE A 81 -1.87 -12.07 -11.19
C ILE A 81 -2.14 -10.59 -11.35
N LEU A 82 -3.01 -10.04 -10.50
CA LEU A 82 -3.24 -8.61 -10.36
C LEU A 82 -2.66 -8.12 -9.03
N VAL A 83 -1.77 -7.12 -9.08
CA VAL A 83 -1.27 -6.43 -7.88
C VAL A 83 -1.81 -5.00 -7.88
N ASN A 84 -2.80 -4.72 -7.06
CA ASN A 84 -3.33 -3.39 -6.79
C ASN A 84 -2.41 -2.68 -5.80
N ASN A 85 -1.41 -1.95 -6.35
CA ASN A 85 -0.43 -1.21 -5.56
C ASN A 85 -0.57 0.31 -5.68
N ALA A 86 -1.21 0.82 -6.73
CA ALA A 86 -1.42 2.26 -6.86
C ALA A 86 -2.08 2.85 -5.61
N GLY A 87 -1.49 3.91 -5.06
CA GLY A 87 -1.98 4.53 -3.86
C GLY A 87 -1.35 5.89 -3.59
N VAL A 88 -2.09 6.71 -2.88
CA VAL A 88 -1.68 8.03 -2.41
C VAL A 88 -2.00 8.16 -0.92
N GLU A 89 -1.32 9.10 -0.25
CA GLU A 89 -1.62 9.45 1.14
C GLU A 89 -1.89 10.95 1.25
N ALA A 90 -2.57 11.31 2.33
CA ALA A 90 -2.71 12.68 2.77
C ALA A 90 -2.69 12.73 4.30
N SER A 91 -1.93 13.68 4.83
CA SER A 91 -1.73 13.90 6.25
C SER A 91 -2.30 15.25 6.68
N GLY A 92 -3.09 15.25 7.74
CA GLY A 92 -3.71 16.43 8.34
C GLY A 92 -4.87 16.04 9.25
N SER A 93 -5.33 16.95 10.09
CA SER A 93 -6.53 16.73 10.90
C SER A 93 -7.79 16.76 10.03
N ILE A 94 -8.86 16.15 10.51
CA ILE A 94 -10.14 16.09 9.78
C ILE A 94 -10.67 17.50 9.50
N GLU A 95 -10.53 18.41 10.44
CA GLU A 95 -11.00 19.79 10.32
C GLU A 95 -10.17 20.58 9.29
N GLU A 96 -8.85 20.36 9.23
CA GLU A 96 -7.93 21.16 8.39
C GLU A 96 -7.91 20.70 6.93
N LEU A 97 -8.23 19.45 6.67
CA LEU A 97 -8.17 18.90 5.31
C LEU A 97 -9.43 19.21 4.50
N PRO A 98 -9.29 19.71 3.25
CA PRO A 98 -10.42 19.84 2.35
C PRO A 98 -11.11 18.47 2.11
N LEU A 99 -12.44 18.44 2.01
CA LEU A 99 -13.20 17.22 1.72
C LEU A 99 -12.73 16.56 0.41
N GLU A 100 -12.26 17.34 -0.55
CA GLU A 100 -11.73 16.82 -1.81
C GLU A 100 -10.48 15.95 -1.62
N THR A 101 -9.67 16.23 -0.60
CA THR A 101 -8.54 15.37 -0.21
C THR A 101 -9.01 13.96 0.18
N PHE A 102 -10.10 13.88 0.96
CA PHE A 102 -10.71 12.58 1.33
C PHE A 102 -11.22 11.83 0.09
N ARG A 103 -11.90 12.55 -0.82
CA ARG A 103 -12.40 11.98 -2.08
C ARG A 103 -11.27 11.45 -2.96
N SER A 104 -10.22 12.24 -3.16
CA SER A 104 -9.11 11.84 -4.03
C SER A 104 -8.32 10.65 -3.48
N VAL A 105 -8.13 10.56 -2.16
CA VAL A 105 -7.49 9.39 -1.55
C VAL A 105 -8.36 8.14 -1.68
N MET A 106 -9.67 8.27 -1.45
CA MET A 106 -10.61 7.16 -1.66
C MET A 106 -10.66 6.74 -3.12
N GLU A 107 -10.63 7.71 -4.03
CA GLU A 107 -10.68 7.46 -5.48
C GLU A 107 -9.53 6.56 -5.93
N THR A 108 -8.30 6.92 -5.57
CA THR A 108 -7.12 6.14 -5.97
C THR A 108 -7.02 4.81 -5.21
N ASN A 109 -7.11 4.86 -3.87
CA ASN A 109 -6.74 3.70 -3.04
C ASN A 109 -7.81 2.62 -2.99
N TYR A 110 -9.08 2.99 -3.10
CA TYR A 110 -10.22 2.10 -3.00
C TYR A 110 -10.91 1.89 -4.35
N PHE A 111 -11.45 2.96 -4.95
CA PHE A 111 -12.18 2.82 -6.21
C PHE A 111 -11.26 2.42 -7.37
N GLY A 112 -10.01 2.90 -7.39
CA GLY A 112 -9.01 2.48 -8.36
C GLY A 112 -8.73 0.98 -8.32
N ALA A 113 -8.49 0.42 -7.13
CA ALA A 113 -8.33 -1.02 -6.93
C ALA A 113 -9.60 -1.79 -7.32
N LEU A 114 -10.78 -1.28 -6.94
CA LEU A 114 -12.06 -1.90 -7.26
C LEU A 114 -12.32 -1.96 -8.77
N ARG A 115 -11.96 -0.89 -9.53
CA ARG A 115 -12.03 -0.90 -11.01
C ARG A 115 -11.19 -2.00 -11.61
N CYS A 116 -9.93 -2.11 -11.16
CA CYS A 116 -9.02 -3.15 -11.66
C CYS A 116 -9.54 -4.55 -11.32
N MET A 117 -10.02 -4.78 -10.09
CA MET A 117 -10.64 -6.04 -9.71
C MET A 117 -11.86 -6.38 -10.58
N LYS A 118 -12.79 -5.44 -10.74
CA LYS A 118 -14.00 -5.65 -11.56
C LYS A 118 -13.68 -5.97 -13.02
N ALA A 119 -12.62 -5.38 -13.57
CA ALA A 119 -12.22 -5.63 -14.96
C ALA A 119 -11.70 -7.06 -15.14
N ILE A 120 -10.96 -7.62 -14.17
CA ILE A 120 -10.30 -8.92 -14.33
C ILE A 120 -11.12 -10.11 -13.81
N LEU A 121 -12.01 -9.89 -12.86
CA LEU A 121 -12.77 -10.94 -12.18
C LEU A 121 -13.55 -11.87 -13.13
N PRO A 122 -14.24 -11.38 -14.19
CA PRO A 122 -15.00 -12.27 -15.08
C PRO A 122 -14.15 -13.38 -15.69
N GLN A 123 -12.98 -13.05 -16.20
CA GLN A 123 -12.09 -14.04 -16.83
C GLN A 123 -11.37 -14.93 -15.80
N MET A 124 -10.94 -14.42 -14.65
CA MET A 124 -10.37 -15.25 -13.58
C MET A 124 -11.40 -16.27 -13.08
N ARG A 125 -12.64 -15.83 -12.86
CA ARG A 125 -13.75 -16.70 -12.47
C ARG A 125 -14.03 -17.78 -13.52
N GLN A 126 -14.08 -17.40 -14.82
CA GLN A 126 -14.34 -18.33 -15.91
C GLN A 126 -13.24 -19.40 -16.04
N ARG A 127 -11.99 -18.99 -15.92
CA ARG A 127 -10.83 -19.90 -15.95
C ARG A 127 -10.66 -20.73 -14.68
N ARG A 128 -11.34 -20.34 -13.60
CA ARG A 128 -11.18 -20.90 -12.24
C ARG A 128 -9.70 -20.86 -11.78
N SER A 129 -9.02 -19.77 -12.10
CA SER A 129 -7.60 -19.56 -11.79
C SER A 129 -7.27 -18.08 -11.78
N GLY A 130 -6.46 -17.66 -10.81
CA GLY A 130 -5.96 -16.29 -10.67
C GLY A 130 -5.53 -15.95 -9.25
N CYS A 131 -4.81 -14.84 -9.14
CA CYS A 131 -4.41 -14.29 -7.85
C CYS A 131 -4.58 -12.76 -7.86
N ILE A 132 -5.27 -12.23 -6.87
CA ILE A 132 -5.43 -10.79 -6.67
C ILE A 132 -4.73 -10.43 -5.36
N ILE A 133 -3.78 -9.50 -5.43
CA ILE A 133 -3.01 -9.02 -4.28
C ILE A 133 -3.25 -7.53 -4.11
N ASN A 134 -3.89 -7.16 -3.01
CA ASN A 134 -4.20 -5.78 -2.69
C ASN A 134 -3.20 -5.25 -1.66
N ILE A 135 -2.50 -4.16 -1.99
CA ILE A 135 -1.55 -3.53 -1.08
C ILE A 135 -2.30 -2.58 -0.16
N SER A 136 -2.59 -3.08 1.04
CA SER A 136 -3.17 -2.34 2.14
C SER A 136 -2.08 -1.62 2.96
N SER A 137 -2.14 -1.68 4.25
CA SER A 137 -1.17 -1.18 5.24
C SER A 137 -1.61 -1.65 6.62
N VAL A 138 -0.73 -1.60 7.61
CA VAL A 138 -1.16 -1.66 9.02
C VAL A 138 -2.22 -0.59 9.33
N ALA A 139 -2.23 0.51 8.59
CA ALA A 139 -3.26 1.57 8.64
C ALA A 139 -4.65 1.12 8.18
N GLY A 140 -4.79 -0.06 7.57
CA GLY A 140 -6.09 -0.69 7.29
C GLY A 140 -6.70 -1.40 8.49
N LYS A 141 -5.97 -1.49 9.60
CA LYS A 141 -6.40 -2.13 10.86
C LYS A 141 -6.21 -1.21 12.08
N ILE A 142 -5.42 -0.16 11.94
CA ILE A 142 -5.14 0.81 12.99
C ILE A 142 -5.55 2.19 12.49
N SER A 143 -6.35 2.92 13.29
CA SER A 143 -6.72 4.30 13.00
C SER A 143 -6.13 5.24 14.02
N SER A 144 -5.45 6.29 13.56
CA SER A 144 -4.96 7.38 14.39
C SER A 144 -4.82 8.68 13.58
N ALA A 145 -4.93 9.82 14.25
CA ALA A 145 -4.59 11.08 13.60
C ALA A 145 -3.07 11.12 13.29
N PRO A 146 -2.62 11.72 12.19
CA PRO A 146 -3.37 12.59 11.26
C PRO A 146 -3.67 11.95 9.89
N LEU A 147 -3.67 10.65 9.76
CA LEU A 147 -3.81 9.96 8.45
C LEU A 147 -5.24 9.52 8.13
N SER A 148 -6.27 10.20 8.65
CA SER A 148 -7.66 9.75 8.51
C SER A 148 -8.12 9.46 7.07
N PRO A 149 -7.78 10.25 6.02
CA PRO A 149 -8.19 9.90 4.65
C PRO A 149 -7.55 8.60 4.16
N TYR A 150 -6.25 8.45 4.43
CA TYR A 150 -5.50 7.26 4.05
C TYR A 150 -6.01 6.02 4.78
N MET A 151 -6.14 6.10 6.10
CA MET A 151 -6.65 5.00 6.93
C MET A 151 -8.03 4.56 6.49
N ALA A 152 -8.98 5.50 6.31
CA ALA A 152 -10.32 5.20 5.82
C ALA A 152 -10.28 4.43 4.49
N SER A 153 -9.42 4.84 3.56
CA SER A 153 -9.27 4.16 2.26
C SER A 153 -8.71 2.74 2.39
N LYS A 154 -7.76 2.52 3.31
CA LYS A 154 -7.18 1.20 3.55
C LYS A 154 -8.14 0.27 4.31
N TRP A 155 -8.92 0.78 5.26
CA TRP A 155 -10.01 0.03 5.89
C TRP A 155 -11.07 -0.39 4.87
N ALA A 156 -11.44 0.48 3.95
CA ALA A 156 -12.36 0.15 2.85
C ALA A 156 -11.78 -0.94 1.94
N LEU A 157 -10.49 -0.84 1.60
CA LEU A 157 -9.80 -1.86 0.79
C LEU A 157 -9.73 -3.22 1.51
N GLU A 158 -9.46 -3.22 2.82
CA GLU A 158 -9.49 -4.44 3.65
C GLU A 158 -10.87 -5.13 3.58
N ALA A 159 -11.92 -4.36 3.83
CA ALA A 159 -13.29 -4.88 3.86
C ALA A 159 -13.72 -5.48 2.51
N VAL A 160 -13.47 -4.77 1.40
CA VAL A 160 -13.84 -5.29 0.07
C VAL A 160 -12.98 -6.49 -0.32
N SER A 161 -11.71 -6.53 0.08
CA SER A 161 -10.82 -7.66 -0.21
C SER A 161 -11.23 -8.92 0.53
N GLU A 162 -11.66 -8.79 1.79
CA GLU A 162 -12.17 -9.91 2.58
C GLU A 162 -13.47 -10.47 1.99
N ALA A 163 -14.41 -9.60 1.60
CA ALA A 163 -15.63 -10.01 0.92
C ALA A 163 -15.31 -10.74 -0.40
N LEU A 164 -14.42 -10.16 -1.21
CA LEU A 164 -14.00 -10.75 -2.49
C LEU A 164 -13.33 -12.12 -2.31
N ALA A 165 -12.53 -12.29 -1.27
CA ALA A 165 -11.90 -13.58 -0.97
C ALA A 165 -12.95 -14.69 -0.75
N GLY A 166 -14.04 -14.38 -0.04
CA GLY A 166 -15.18 -15.27 0.13
C GLY A 166 -15.88 -15.60 -1.20
N GLU A 167 -16.17 -14.58 -2.00
CA GLU A 167 -16.83 -14.73 -3.31
C GLU A 167 -16.01 -15.59 -4.28
N MET A 168 -14.69 -15.38 -4.32
CA MET A 168 -13.82 -15.95 -5.32
C MET A 168 -13.23 -17.30 -4.96
N LYS A 169 -13.29 -17.71 -3.70
CA LYS A 169 -12.74 -18.98 -3.23
C LYS A 169 -13.34 -20.19 -3.95
N THR A 170 -14.64 -20.18 -4.21
CA THR A 170 -15.34 -21.26 -4.93
C THR A 170 -14.95 -21.35 -6.40
N PHE A 171 -14.35 -20.30 -6.94
CA PHE A 171 -13.82 -20.24 -8.30
C PHE A 171 -12.31 -20.49 -8.37
N ASN A 172 -11.68 -20.91 -7.27
CA ASN A 172 -10.24 -21.16 -7.21
C ASN A 172 -9.40 -19.91 -7.59
N VAL A 173 -9.87 -18.71 -7.24
CA VAL A 173 -9.15 -17.46 -7.39
C VAL A 173 -8.74 -16.98 -6.01
N ARG A 174 -7.45 -16.82 -5.81
CA ARG A 174 -6.88 -16.37 -4.53
C ARG A 174 -6.96 -14.85 -4.40
N VAL A 175 -7.28 -14.39 -3.22
CA VAL A 175 -7.20 -12.98 -2.84
C VAL A 175 -6.31 -12.86 -1.63
N ALA A 176 -5.35 -11.95 -1.67
CA ALA A 176 -4.45 -11.67 -0.56
C ALA A 176 -4.36 -10.17 -0.30
N ILE A 177 -4.17 -9.83 0.96
CA ILE A 177 -3.97 -8.46 1.43
C ILE A 177 -2.57 -8.39 2.03
N VAL A 178 -1.75 -7.49 1.52
CA VAL A 178 -0.44 -7.19 2.07
C VAL A 178 -0.56 -5.96 2.95
N GLU A 179 -0.10 -6.06 4.18
CA GLU A 179 -0.20 -5.01 5.21
C GLU A 179 1.20 -4.50 5.59
N PRO A 180 1.83 -3.63 4.78
CA PRO A 180 3.13 -3.07 5.11
C PRO A 180 3.07 -2.19 6.36
N GLY A 181 4.13 -2.25 7.18
CA GLY A 181 4.46 -1.24 8.18
C GLY A 181 5.08 0.02 7.56
N ILE A 182 6.03 0.63 8.24
CA ILE A 182 6.75 1.81 7.74
C ILE A 182 7.88 1.36 6.81
N ILE A 183 7.66 1.53 5.52
CA ILE A 183 8.59 1.16 4.44
C ILE A 183 9.22 2.42 3.85
N ASP A 184 10.52 2.41 3.60
CA ASP A 184 11.26 3.54 3.03
C ASP A 184 10.84 3.82 1.59
N THR A 185 9.87 4.66 1.45
CA THR A 185 9.33 5.13 0.17
C THR A 185 9.23 6.64 0.16
N SER A 186 9.12 7.24 -1.01
CA SER A 186 8.83 8.68 -1.10
C SER A 186 7.51 9.08 -0.45
N MET A 187 6.58 8.14 -0.23
CA MET A 187 5.36 8.38 0.52
C MET A 187 5.67 8.52 2.01
N ALA A 188 6.40 7.57 2.60
CA ALA A 188 6.79 7.61 4.01
C ALA A 188 7.67 8.83 4.33
N ARG A 189 8.61 9.17 3.44
CA ARG A 189 9.49 10.33 3.59
C ARG A 189 8.74 11.68 3.62
N ARG A 190 7.59 11.79 2.96
CA ARG A 190 6.77 13.01 3.05
C ARG A 190 6.10 13.19 4.41
N ILE A 191 5.85 12.12 5.15
CA ILE A 191 5.23 12.16 6.48
C ILE A 191 6.23 12.66 7.54
N GLU A 192 7.53 12.58 7.30
CA GLU A 192 8.57 13.12 8.20
C GLU A 192 8.42 14.65 8.41
N ASP A 193 7.87 15.37 7.45
CA ASP A 193 7.59 16.80 7.57
C ASP A 193 6.19 17.01 8.15
N PRO A 194 6.05 17.57 9.37
CA PRO A 194 4.75 17.87 9.95
C PRO A 194 4.03 19.03 9.21
N GLY A 195 4.72 19.76 8.35
CA GLY A 195 4.16 20.91 7.62
C GLY A 195 3.81 22.08 8.54
N ALA A 196 2.73 22.82 8.20
CA ALA A 196 2.29 23.98 8.94
C ALA A 196 1.89 23.66 10.39
N VAL A 197 2.05 24.66 11.27
CA VAL A 197 1.62 24.57 12.68
C VAL A 197 0.13 24.25 12.74
N SER A 198 -0.21 23.27 13.57
CA SER A 198 -1.58 22.78 13.77
C SER A 198 -1.89 22.75 15.27
N PRO A 199 -3.13 23.03 15.70
CA PRO A 199 -3.57 22.80 17.07
C PRO A 199 -3.60 21.32 17.44
N TYR A 200 -3.52 20.44 16.45
CA TYR A 200 -3.58 18.98 16.61
C TYR A 200 -2.18 18.40 16.77
N ARG A 201 -1.73 18.25 18.01
CA ARG A 201 -0.39 17.74 18.36
C ARG A 201 -0.06 16.36 17.78
N GLN A 202 -1.08 15.54 17.50
CA GLN A 202 -0.92 14.22 16.91
C GLN A 202 -0.18 14.24 15.56
N LYS A 203 -0.29 15.33 14.81
CA LYS A 203 0.41 15.50 13.54
C LYS A 203 1.93 15.51 13.73
N THR A 204 2.42 16.25 14.71
CA THR A 204 3.84 16.30 15.05
C THR A 204 4.35 14.96 15.60
N ARG A 205 3.59 14.34 16.52
CA ARG A 205 3.93 13.00 17.06
C ARG A 205 4.10 11.97 15.95
N PHE A 206 3.16 11.97 15.01
CA PHE A 206 3.17 11.01 13.91
C PHE A 206 4.35 11.22 12.96
N SER A 207 4.68 12.46 12.64
CA SER A 207 5.89 12.82 11.90
C SER A 207 7.15 12.31 12.61
N HIS A 208 7.27 12.54 13.91
CA HIS A 208 8.41 12.06 14.69
C HIS A 208 8.52 10.54 14.75
N LEU A 209 7.39 9.82 14.72
CA LEU A 209 7.38 8.37 14.61
C LEU A 209 8.03 7.91 13.29
N PHE A 210 7.68 8.56 12.18
CA PHE A 210 8.28 8.26 10.88
C PHE A 210 9.76 8.63 10.84
N VAL A 211 10.15 9.80 11.35
CA VAL A 211 11.57 10.20 11.49
C VAL A 211 12.37 9.17 12.28
N ALA A 212 11.83 8.67 13.40
CA ALA A 212 12.50 7.67 14.22
C ALA A 212 12.61 6.33 13.51
N SER A 213 11.52 5.85 12.90
CA SER A 213 11.50 4.57 12.20
C SER A 213 12.42 4.56 10.98
N LEU A 214 12.47 5.66 10.22
CA LEU A 214 13.27 5.77 9.00
C LEU A 214 14.77 6.05 9.26
N LYS A 215 15.21 6.08 10.52
CA LYS A 215 16.66 5.98 10.85
C LYS A 215 17.21 4.60 10.49
N ASN A 216 16.39 3.56 10.58
CA ASN A 216 16.70 2.20 10.15
C ASN A 216 15.73 1.80 9.04
N PRO A 217 15.95 2.31 7.81
CA PRO A 217 14.96 2.21 6.75
C PRO A 217 14.78 0.78 6.25
N VAL A 218 13.53 0.37 6.09
CA VAL A 218 13.16 -0.93 5.50
C VAL A 218 12.95 -0.76 4.00
N SER A 219 13.73 -1.49 3.20
CA SER A 219 13.64 -1.42 1.74
C SER A 219 12.26 -1.87 1.22
N PRO A 220 11.71 -1.20 0.18
CA PRO A 220 10.52 -1.68 -0.52
C PRO A 220 10.67 -3.10 -1.13
N SER A 221 11.89 -3.59 -1.31
CA SER A 221 12.15 -4.95 -1.78
C SER A 221 11.58 -6.02 -0.83
N VAL A 222 11.57 -5.78 0.48
CA VAL A 222 11.01 -6.69 1.48
C VAL A 222 9.51 -6.95 1.20
N VAL A 223 8.79 -5.90 0.83
CA VAL A 223 7.37 -6.03 0.46
C VAL A 223 7.22 -6.73 -0.89
N ALA A 224 8.08 -6.38 -1.86
CA ALA A 224 8.06 -6.99 -3.19
C ALA A 224 8.34 -8.51 -3.14
N GLU A 225 9.29 -8.94 -2.33
CA GLU A 225 9.61 -10.36 -2.10
C GLU A 225 8.42 -11.10 -1.48
N LYS A 226 7.72 -10.51 -0.49
CA LYS A 226 6.53 -11.11 0.09
C LYS A 226 5.37 -11.20 -0.92
N ILE A 227 5.19 -10.19 -1.77
CA ILE A 227 4.18 -10.22 -2.85
C ILE A 227 4.48 -11.36 -3.83
N LEU A 228 5.74 -11.54 -4.20
CA LEU A 228 6.17 -12.65 -5.07
C LEU A 228 5.93 -14.01 -4.41
N GLU A 229 6.32 -14.18 -3.15
CA GLU A 229 6.08 -15.41 -2.36
C GLU A 229 4.59 -15.77 -2.32
N ILE A 230 3.71 -14.79 -2.08
CA ILE A 230 2.25 -14.98 -2.08
C ILE A 230 1.76 -15.42 -3.46
N ALA A 231 2.28 -14.79 -4.51
CA ALA A 231 1.85 -15.07 -5.88
C ALA A 231 2.23 -16.46 -6.35
N GLU A 232 3.45 -16.91 -6.05
CA GLU A 232 4.00 -18.21 -6.47
C GLU A 232 3.56 -19.38 -5.57
N GLY A 233 3.21 -19.10 -4.31
CA GLY A 233 2.77 -20.11 -3.36
C GLY A 233 1.31 -20.53 -3.52
N ASP A 234 0.94 -21.66 -2.91
CA ASP A 234 -0.43 -22.15 -2.80
C ASP A 234 -1.12 -21.72 -1.49
N ILE A 235 -0.72 -20.56 -0.94
CA ILE A 235 -1.17 -20.09 0.36
C ILE A 235 -2.51 -19.35 0.22
N TRP A 236 -3.50 -19.76 1.00
CA TRP A 236 -4.83 -19.13 1.08
C TRP A 236 -4.99 -18.20 2.28
N THR A 237 -3.90 -17.86 2.93
CA THR A 237 -3.89 -16.85 4.00
C THR A 237 -4.30 -15.48 3.39
N LEU A 238 -5.27 -14.84 4.01
CA LEU A 238 -5.80 -13.59 3.49
C LEU A 238 -4.87 -12.40 3.76
N ARG A 239 -4.36 -12.27 5.00
CA ARG A 239 -3.58 -11.10 5.45
C ARG A 239 -2.13 -11.45 5.70
N HIS A 240 -1.25 -10.56 5.22
CA HIS A 240 0.19 -10.72 5.29
C HIS A 240 0.83 -9.40 5.79
N PRO A 241 1.02 -9.24 7.10
CA PRO A 241 1.82 -8.15 7.64
C PRO A 241 3.26 -8.23 7.14
N VAL A 242 3.83 -7.11 6.69
CA VAL A 242 5.17 -7.08 6.10
C VAL A 242 6.00 -5.91 6.64
N GLY A 243 7.23 -6.21 6.99
CA GLY A 243 8.14 -5.31 7.68
C GLY A 243 8.29 -5.67 9.16
N PRO A 244 9.40 -5.29 9.78
CA PRO A 244 9.70 -5.67 11.16
C PRO A 244 8.73 -5.07 12.18
N ASP A 245 8.06 -3.99 11.83
CA ASP A 245 7.14 -3.21 12.66
C ASP A 245 5.66 -3.55 12.42
N ALA A 246 5.33 -4.20 11.30
CA ALA A 246 3.94 -4.43 10.92
C ALA A 246 3.18 -5.30 11.96
N ALA A 247 3.67 -6.49 12.24
CA ALA A 247 3.03 -7.38 13.23
C ALA A 247 3.07 -6.77 14.65
N PRO A 248 4.19 -6.18 15.14
CA PRO A 248 4.21 -5.45 16.41
C PRO A 248 3.16 -4.35 16.51
N PHE A 249 2.97 -3.50 15.50
CA PHE A 249 1.94 -2.45 15.52
C PHE A 249 0.52 -3.03 15.60
N LEU A 250 0.22 -4.05 14.81
CA LEU A 250 -1.09 -4.71 14.85
C LEU A 250 -1.36 -5.35 16.21
N GLN A 251 -0.39 -6.05 16.78
CA GLN A 251 -0.47 -6.64 18.11
C GLN A 251 -0.62 -5.57 19.19
N TRP A 252 0.11 -4.47 19.06
CA TRP A 252 0.01 -3.34 20.00
C TRP A 252 -1.40 -2.76 20.02
N ARG A 253 -1.99 -2.45 18.86
CA ARG A 253 -3.38 -1.96 18.77
C ARG A 253 -4.39 -2.93 19.40
N ALA A 254 -4.19 -4.22 19.20
CA ALA A 254 -5.09 -5.27 19.70
C ALA A 254 -5.12 -5.40 21.24
N GLN A 255 -4.16 -4.79 21.96
CA GLN A 255 -4.11 -4.79 23.41
C GLN A 255 -5.03 -3.74 24.06
N PHE A 256 -5.58 -2.82 23.28
CA PHE A 256 -6.38 -1.71 23.78
C PHE A 256 -7.86 -1.89 23.41
N THR A 257 -8.75 -1.54 24.35
CA THR A 257 -10.13 -1.20 23.99
C THR A 257 -10.14 0.07 23.13
N ASP A 258 -11.27 0.39 22.53
CA ASP A 258 -11.39 1.59 21.70
C ASP A 258 -11.22 2.87 22.54
N GLU A 259 -11.75 2.89 23.77
CA GLU A 259 -11.60 4.00 24.70
C GLU A 259 -10.15 4.19 25.15
N GLU A 260 -9.45 3.12 25.48
CA GLU A 260 -8.04 3.18 25.83
C GLU A 260 -7.19 3.68 24.67
N TRP A 261 -7.49 3.25 23.45
CA TRP A 261 -6.81 3.71 22.25
C TRP A 261 -7.03 5.20 21.99
N VAL A 262 -8.28 5.67 22.12
CA VAL A 262 -8.62 7.09 21.99
C VAL A 262 -7.90 7.91 23.06
N ASN A 263 -7.91 7.46 24.32
CA ASN A 263 -7.26 8.15 25.44
C ASN A 263 -5.74 8.21 25.26
N LEU A 264 -5.11 7.15 24.77
CA LEU A 264 -3.67 7.13 24.45
C LEU A 264 -3.31 8.19 23.40
N ASN A 265 -4.12 8.29 22.34
CA ASN A 265 -3.89 9.24 21.26
C ASN A 265 -4.24 10.69 21.67
N ALA A 266 -5.18 10.87 22.57
CA ALA A 266 -5.59 12.19 23.10
C ALA A 266 -4.63 12.68 24.22
N GLY A 267 -3.89 11.80 24.89
CA GLY A 267 -3.01 12.09 26.01
C GLY A 267 -1.94 13.14 25.73
N ASP A 268 -1.16 13.51 26.74
CA ASP A 268 -0.05 14.46 26.57
C ASP A 268 1.12 13.86 25.77
N ASP A 269 2.01 14.74 25.29
CA ASP A 269 3.10 14.37 24.40
C ASP A 269 4.14 13.48 25.10
N ASP A 270 4.49 13.80 26.36
CA ASP A 270 5.54 13.08 27.10
C ASP A 270 5.10 11.65 27.39
N ALA A 271 3.84 11.45 27.78
CA ALA A 271 3.27 10.13 28.03
C ALA A 271 3.25 9.30 26.73
N TRP A 272 2.88 9.92 25.59
CA TRP A 272 2.87 9.26 24.30
C TRP A 272 4.29 8.86 23.85
N TYR A 273 5.27 9.78 23.93
CA TYR A 273 6.66 9.49 23.56
C TYR A 273 7.26 8.39 24.43
N ALA A 274 7.05 8.47 25.75
CA ALA A 274 7.52 7.43 26.68
C ALA A 274 6.89 6.06 26.40
N ARG A 275 5.63 6.04 25.99
CA ARG A 275 4.93 4.81 25.60
C ARG A 275 5.51 4.20 24.34
N VAL A 276 5.73 4.97 23.27
CA VAL A 276 6.31 4.50 22.01
C VAL A 276 7.76 4.03 22.21
N GLU A 277 8.54 4.75 23.00
CA GLU A 277 9.91 4.34 23.32
C GLU A 277 9.94 2.99 24.08
N ARG A 278 9.07 2.84 25.09
CA ARG A 278 8.99 1.60 25.88
C ARG A 278 8.55 0.40 25.03
N ASP A 279 7.54 0.59 24.16
CA ASP A 279 6.86 -0.52 23.45
C ASP A 279 7.58 -0.87 22.14
N PHE A 280 8.32 0.07 21.53
CA PHE A 280 8.98 -0.13 20.23
C PHE A 280 10.49 0.21 20.23
N GLY A 281 11.04 0.76 21.30
CA GLY A 281 12.44 1.22 21.34
C GLY A 281 12.71 2.44 20.47
N LEU A 282 11.66 3.17 20.06
CA LEU A 282 11.76 4.32 19.16
C LEU A 282 11.75 5.62 19.98
N ASP A 283 12.89 6.32 20.01
CA ASP A 283 12.94 7.69 20.53
C ASP A 283 12.34 8.66 19.49
N THR A 284 11.11 9.06 19.77
CA THR A 284 10.31 9.94 18.92
C THR A 284 10.20 11.36 19.48
N ARG A 285 10.93 11.70 20.56
CA ARG A 285 10.92 13.06 21.12
C ARG A 285 11.53 14.06 20.15
N PRO A 286 11.00 15.29 20.10
CA PRO A 286 11.65 16.37 19.35
C PRO A 286 13.08 16.54 19.89
N LYS A 287 14.06 16.57 18.98
CA LYS A 287 15.39 16.98 19.41
C LYS A 287 15.28 18.42 19.88
N SER A 288 15.76 18.71 21.11
CA SER A 288 15.94 20.08 21.56
C SER A 288 16.75 20.82 20.51
N THR A 289 16.12 21.76 19.80
CA THR A 289 16.87 22.77 19.08
C THR A 289 17.59 23.55 20.16
N ALA A 290 18.87 23.23 20.41
CA ALA A 290 19.73 24.09 21.20
C ALA A 290 19.64 25.48 20.58
N ALA A 291 19.16 26.42 21.40
CA ALA A 291 19.02 27.84 21.06
C ALA A 291 20.39 28.45 20.71
#